data_044bcaa1b3f149847e7295ba54cd8cc8
#
_entry.id   044bcaa1b3f149847e7295ba54cd8cc8
#
_cell.length_a   1.000
_cell.length_b   1.000
_cell.length_c   1.000
_cell.angle_alpha   90.00
_cell.angle_beta   90.00
_cell.angle_gamma   90.00
#
_symmetry.space_group_name_H-M   'P 1'
#
loop_
_entity.id
_entity.type
_entity.pdbx_description
1 polymer ?
#
loop_
_entity_poly.entity_id
_entity_poly.type
_entity_poly.pdbx_seq_one_letter_code
_entity_poly.pdbx_strand_id
1 'polypeptide(L)'
;MKTVVIGEPSGATIEQIMAVYPRHKALVDEFVARGEVIGIGPFADRGNMAIFRTREAAEAFTRQDPFILEGLVRSFVIRDWDDSMLT
;
A
#
# COMPACT_ATOMS: atom_id res chain seq x y z
N MET A 1 -15.44 6.14 7.17
CA MET A 1 -14.42 6.70 6.27
C MET A 1 -13.21 5.79 6.24
N LYS A 2 -12.69 5.52 5.06
CA LYS A 2 -11.47 4.73 4.90
C LYS A 2 -10.31 5.65 4.56
N THR A 3 -9.10 5.10 4.49
CA THR A 3 -7.93 5.85 4.07
C THR A 3 -7.25 5.07 2.96
N VAL A 4 -6.93 5.73 1.85
CA VAL A 4 -6.28 5.09 0.72
C VAL A 4 -4.85 5.62 0.56
N VAL A 5 -3.97 4.73 0.14
CA VAL A 5 -2.60 5.07 -0.26
C VAL A 5 -2.47 4.74 -1.73
N ILE A 6 -2.08 5.72 -2.52
CA ILE A 6 -1.89 5.54 -3.96
C ILE A 6 -0.42 5.80 -4.26
N GLY A 7 0.26 4.79 -4.82
CA GLY A 7 1.67 4.84 -5.12
C GLY A 7 1.95 4.91 -6.62
N GLU A 8 2.97 5.70 -6.98
CA GLU A 8 3.43 5.83 -8.35
C GLU A 8 4.59 4.87 -8.61
N PRO A 9 4.68 4.28 -9.81
CA PRO A 9 5.77 3.36 -10.12
C PRO A 9 7.11 4.10 -10.21
N SER A 10 8.18 3.42 -9.75
CA SER A 10 9.54 3.96 -9.79
C SER A 10 10.28 3.64 -11.08
N GLY A 11 9.75 2.74 -11.89
CA GLY A 11 10.49 2.17 -13.01
C GLY A 11 11.34 0.96 -12.64
N ALA A 12 11.22 0.46 -11.41
CA ALA A 12 11.91 -0.74 -10.99
C ALA A 12 11.53 -1.93 -11.86
N THR A 13 12.48 -2.84 -12.07
CA THR A 13 12.24 -4.07 -12.83
C THR A 13 11.44 -5.06 -11.99
N ILE A 14 10.80 -6.01 -12.66
CA ILE A 14 10.10 -7.12 -11.99
C ILE A 14 11.05 -7.86 -11.05
N GLU A 15 12.30 -8.07 -11.47
CA GLU A 15 13.31 -8.75 -10.63
C GLU A 15 13.58 -7.97 -9.35
N GLN A 16 13.71 -6.64 -9.43
CA GLN A 16 13.90 -5.80 -8.25
C GLN A 16 12.70 -5.85 -7.32
N ILE A 17 11.50 -5.81 -7.87
CA ILE A 17 10.26 -5.89 -7.10
C ILE A 17 10.17 -7.25 -6.40
N MET A 18 10.41 -8.33 -7.12
CA MET A 18 10.30 -9.69 -6.57
C MET A 18 11.35 -9.97 -5.49
N ALA A 19 12.51 -9.34 -5.56
CA ALA A 19 13.54 -9.48 -4.53
C ALA A 19 13.09 -8.91 -3.18
N VAL A 20 12.24 -7.90 -3.18
CA VAL A 20 11.74 -7.23 -1.97
C VAL A 20 10.38 -7.78 -1.56
N TYR A 21 9.63 -8.38 -2.48
CA TYR A 21 8.26 -8.81 -2.27
C TYR A 21 8.03 -9.64 -1.00
N PRO A 22 8.88 -10.63 -0.65
CA PRO A 22 8.63 -11.42 0.57
C PRO A 22 8.57 -10.58 1.84
N ARG A 23 9.39 -9.54 1.95
CA ARG A 23 9.37 -8.65 3.12
C ARG A 23 8.13 -7.74 3.11
N HIS A 24 7.75 -7.25 1.93
CA HIS A 24 6.51 -6.49 1.76
C HIS A 24 5.31 -7.35 2.13
N LYS A 25 5.25 -8.58 1.61
CA LYS A 25 4.16 -9.52 1.89
C LYS A 25 4.03 -9.83 3.37
N ALA A 26 5.15 -10.00 4.08
CA ALA A 26 5.13 -10.27 5.51
C ALA A 26 4.49 -9.11 6.28
N LEU A 27 4.79 -7.87 5.91
CA LEU A 27 4.17 -6.69 6.53
C LEU A 27 2.68 -6.61 6.20
N VAL A 28 2.30 -6.87 4.94
CA VAL A 28 0.90 -6.91 4.53
C VAL A 28 0.12 -7.93 5.37
N ASP A 29 0.69 -9.13 5.54
CA ASP A 29 0.03 -10.18 6.31
C ASP A 29 -0.20 -9.77 7.77
N GLU A 30 0.71 -9.03 8.37
CA GLU A 30 0.52 -8.49 9.73
C GLU A 30 -0.67 -7.55 9.80
N PHE A 31 -0.79 -6.64 8.84
CA PHE A 31 -1.88 -5.67 8.80
C PHE A 31 -3.21 -6.33 8.46
N VAL A 32 -3.21 -7.34 7.61
CA VAL A 32 -4.41 -8.16 7.33
C VAL A 32 -4.87 -8.87 8.59
N ALA A 33 -3.94 -9.48 9.31
CA ALA A 33 -4.27 -10.22 10.54
C ALA A 33 -4.89 -9.32 11.61
N ARG A 34 -4.51 -8.04 11.65
CA ARG A 34 -5.10 -7.06 12.56
C ARG A 34 -6.39 -6.43 12.03
N GLY A 35 -6.81 -6.78 10.83
CA GLY A 35 -8.00 -6.21 10.20
C GLY A 35 -7.83 -4.76 9.75
N GLU A 36 -6.60 -4.29 9.59
CA GLU A 36 -6.31 -2.90 9.28
C GLU A 36 -6.29 -2.60 7.79
N VAL A 37 -5.96 -3.58 6.94
CA VAL A 37 -5.97 -3.42 5.49
C VAL A 37 -7.15 -4.16 4.88
N ILE A 38 -7.85 -3.50 3.95
CA ILE A 38 -9.05 -4.04 3.31
C ILE A 38 -8.72 -4.52 1.90
N GLY A 39 -7.83 -3.85 1.22
CA GLY A 39 -7.40 -4.20 -0.11
C GLY A 39 -6.03 -3.61 -0.38
N ILE A 40 -5.21 -4.31 -1.16
CA ILE A 40 -3.88 -3.84 -1.52
C ILE A 40 -3.44 -4.58 -2.78
N GLY A 41 -2.85 -3.86 -3.72
CA GLY A 41 -2.33 -4.47 -4.92
C GLY A 41 -1.94 -3.45 -5.99
N PRO A 42 -1.35 -3.96 -7.08
CA PRO A 42 -0.97 -3.09 -8.19
C PRO A 42 -2.17 -2.75 -9.07
N PHE A 43 -2.11 -1.58 -9.69
CA PHE A 43 -3.02 -1.26 -10.79
C PHE A 43 -2.59 -2.03 -12.04
N ALA A 44 -3.56 -2.33 -12.92
CA ALA A 44 -3.29 -3.05 -14.16
C ALA A 44 -2.31 -2.31 -15.08
N ASP A 45 -2.30 -0.98 -14.99
CA ASP A 45 -1.47 -0.10 -15.83
C ASP A 45 -0.29 0.51 -15.07
N ARG A 46 0.15 -0.13 -13.98
CA ARG A 46 1.26 0.25 -13.11
C ARG A 46 0.83 1.21 -11.99
N GLY A 47 1.70 1.31 -10.99
CA GLY A 47 1.33 1.93 -9.73
C GLY A 47 0.57 0.96 -8.86
N ASN A 48 0.17 1.40 -7.67
CA ASN A 48 -0.49 0.53 -6.71
C ASN A 48 -1.44 1.32 -5.82
N MET A 49 -2.31 0.59 -5.13
CA MET A 49 -3.22 1.20 -4.16
C MET A 49 -3.41 0.26 -2.98
N ALA A 50 -3.57 0.84 -1.81
CA ALA A 50 -3.98 0.11 -0.62
C ALA A 50 -5.12 0.86 0.06
N ILE A 51 -6.04 0.11 0.66
CA ILE A 51 -7.18 0.66 1.39
C ILE A 51 -7.06 0.20 2.83
N PHE A 52 -7.02 1.16 3.75
CA PHE A 52 -6.91 0.91 5.18
C PHE A 52 -8.17 1.37 5.90
N ARG A 53 -8.47 0.73 7.04
CA ARG A 53 -9.62 1.12 7.85
C ARG A 53 -9.45 2.48 8.50
N THR A 54 -8.20 2.85 8.84
CA THR A 54 -7.91 4.11 9.52
C THR A 54 -6.71 4.79 8.91
N ARG A 55 -6.62 6.09 9.12
CA ARG A 55 -5.44 6.86 8.70
C ARG A 55 -4.20 6.45 9.48
N GLU A 56 -4.35 6.13 10.75
CA GLU A 56 -3.22 5.67 11.57
C GLU A 56 -2.58 4.40 11.00
N ALA A 57 -3.41 3.45 10.55
CA ALA A 57 -2.91 2.23 9.93
C ALA A 57 -2.18 2.52 8.61
N ALA A 58 -2.74 3.41 7.79
CA ALA A 58 -2.11 3.79 6.52
C ALA A 58 -0.75 4.45 6.75
N GLU A 59 -0.66 5.36 7.71
CA GLU A 59 0.59 6.03 8.04
C GLU A 59 1.62 5.06 8.62
N ALA A 60 1.19 4.16 9.51
CA ALA A 60 2.08 3.15 10.06
C ALA A 60 2.63 2.22 8.99
N PHE A 61 1.79 1.79 8.06
CA PHE A 61 2.19 0.92 6.96
C PHE A 61 3.22 1.61 6.06
N THR A 62 2.96 2.85 5.64
CA THR A 62 3.85 3.55 4.73
C THR A 62 5.23 3.84 5.34
N ARG A 63 5.32 3.93 6.67
CA ARG A 63 6.61 4.09 7.34
C ARG A 63 7.44 2.81 7.41
N GLN A 64 6.83 1.66 7.16
CA GLN A 64 7.46 0.35 7.31
C GLN A 64 7.59 -0.44 6.01
N ASP A 65 6.84 -0.08 4.98
CA ASP A 65 6.77 -0.86 3.75
C ASP A 65 8.11 -0.89 3.03
N PRO A 66 8.73 -2.07 2.88
CA PRO A 66 10.01 -2.20 2.16
C PRO A 66 9.97 -1.67 0.73
N PHE A 67 8.82 -1.77 0.05
CA PHE A 67 8.69 -1.20 -1.29
C PHE A 67 8.89 0.31 -1.28
N ILE A 68 8.36 1.00 -0.27
CA ILE A 68 8.54 2.44 -0.13
C ILE A 68 9.96 2.76 0.33
N LEU A 69 10.43 2.08 1.38
CA LEU A 69 11.72 2.38 1.99
C LEU A 69 12.90 2.14 1.05
N GLU A 70 12.76 1.21 0.11
CA GLU A 70 13.83 0.88 -0.85
C GLU A 70 13.62 1.52 -2.21
N GLY A 71 12.71 2.46 -2.33
CA GLY A 71 12.55 3.26 -3.55
C GLY A 71 11.85 2.56 -4.70
N LEU A 72 11.11 1.48 -4.44
CA LEU A 72 10.35 0.80 -5.48
C LEU A 72 9.00 1.47 -5.75
N VAL A 73 8.61 2.39 -4.90
CA VAL A 73 7.49 3.31 -5.11
C VAL A 73 8.08 4.70 -5.22
N ARG A 74 7.90 5.37 -6.36
CA ARG A 74 8.51 6.67 -6.62
C ARG A 74 8.00 7.74 -5.67
N SER A 75 6.69 7.75 -5.47
CA SER A 75 6.01 8.66 -4.55
C SER A 75 4.66 8.08 -4.19
N PHE A 76 4.09 8.54 -3.10
CA PHE A 76 2.75 8.10 -2.74
C PHE A 76 1.99 9.26 -2.09
N VAL A 77 0.66 9.15 -2.10
CA VAL A 77 -0.24 10.06 -1.39
C VAL A 77 -1.14 9.25 -0.47
N ILE A 78 -1.47 9.84 0.66
CA ILE A 78 -2.43 9.28 1.61
C ILE A 78 -3.66 10.18 1.58
N ARG A 79 -4.84 9.60 1.34
CA ARG A 79 -6.09 10.35 1.24
C ARG A 79 -7.17 9.70 2.08
N ASP A 80 -7.90 10.51 2.81
CA ASP A 80 -9.12 10.05 3.47
C ASP A 80 -10.22 9.93 2.41
N TRP A 81 -10.95 8.83 2.48
CA TRP A 81 -11.95 8.47 1.47
C TRP A 81 -13.30 8.23 2.14
N ASP A 82 -14.27 9.02 1.76
CA ASP A 82 -15.65 8.81 2.21
C ASP A 82 -16.26 7.71 1.33
N ASP A 83 -16.33 6.51 1.88
CA ASP A 83 -16.82 5.32 1.21
C ASP A 83 -18.30 5.03 1.52
N SER A 84 -19.02 6.02 2.05
CA SER A 84 -20.40 5.83 2.50
C SER A 84 -21.45 5.97 1.40
N MET A 85 -21.06 6.31 0.20
CA MET A 85 -22.01 6.67 -0.87
C MET A 85 -22.85 5.51 -1.39
N LEU A 86 -22.48 4.27 -1.05
CA LEU A 86 -23.25 3.10 -1.48
C LEU A 86 -24.39 2.71 -0.54
N THR A 87 -24.57 3.42 0.54
CA THR A 87 -25.60 3.10 1.54
C THR A 87 -26.90 3.91 1.38
#